data_fb15e8dcba0e35c2ca8a79526197da4e
#
_entry.id   fb15e8dcba0e35c2ca8a79526197da4e
#
_cell.length_a   1.000
_cell.length_b   1.000
_cell.length_c   1.000
_cell.angle_alpha   90.00
_cell.angle_beta   90.00
_cell.angle_gamma   90.00
#
_symmetry.space_group_name_H-M   'P 1'
#
loop_
_entity.id
_entity.type
_entity.pdbx_description
1 polymer ?
#
loop_
_entity_poly.entity_id
_entity_poly.type
_entity_poly.pdbx_seq_one_letter_code
_entity_poly.pdbx_strand_id
1 'polypeptide(L)'
;MLFLSIVLFAWYTISFVNDGMFKNVLVKGGESKIKYEKGEISEESYRAEVISFGFIMLLFSLIMLGLELPVIIMGMASINNLIRFSSVGFLVYTILVIVWSVAKSKKFKESDLSDETEISKYRNKLYKGRTFFGSLSTLLHVTYFGFIVYELLFA
;
A
#
# COMPACT_ATOMS: atom_id res chain seq x y z
N MET A 1 9.03 -20.58 5.19
CA MET A 1 8.75 -19.35 5.97
C MET A 1 9.91 -18.35 5.90
N LEU A 2 11.15 -18.69 6.33
CA LEU A 2 12.29 -17.76 6.39
C LEU A 2 12.54 -17.00 5.08
N PHE A 3 12.65 -17.69 3.96
CA PHE A 3 12.91 -17.06 2.65
C PHE A 3 11.86 -15.98 2.30
N LEU A 4 10.57 -16.33 2.42
CA LEU A 4 9.49 -15.37 2.16
C LEU A 4 9.54 -14.18 3.12
N SER A 5 9.84 -14.41 4.40
CA SER A 5 9.96 -13.32 5.38
C SER A 5 11.11 -12.37 5.06
N ILE A 6 12.26 -12.89 4.59
CA ILE A 6 13.39 -12.06 4.14
C ILE A 6 12.98 -11.21 2.93
N VAL A 7 12.32 -11.81 1.94
CA VAL A 7 11.86 -11.08 0.74
C VAL A 7 10.88 -9.98 1.13
N LEU A 8 9.90 -10.27 1.97
CA LEU A 8 8.91 -9.30 2.43
C LEU A 8 9.55 -8.20 3.30
N PHE A 9 10.48 -8.57 4.20
CA PHE A 9 11.22 -7.60 5.01
C PHE A 9 12.02 -6.62 4.13
N ALA A 10 12.79 -7.14 3.18
CA ALA A 10 13.55 -6.32 2.24
C ALA A 10 12.64 -5.41 1.41
N TRP A 11 11.54 -5.96 0.89
CA TRP A 11 10.56 -5.23 0.12
C TRP A 11 9.95 -4.05 0.89
N TYR A 12 9.44 -4.31 2.10
CA TYR A 12 8.84 -3.26 2.92
C TYR A 12 9.86 -2.23 3.39
N THR A 13 11.11 -2.64 3.65
CA THR A 13 12.20 -1.72 3.99
C THR A 13 12.49 -0.79 2.82
N ILE A 14 12.65 -1.32 1.60
CA ILE A 14 12.87 -0.52 0.39
C ILE A 14 11.66 0.42 0.15
N SER A 15 10.46 -0.11 0.30
CA SER A 15 9.23 0.68 0.17
C SER A 15 9.15 1.79 1.22
N PHE A 16 9.63 1.55 2.44
CA PHE A 16 9.66 2.55 3.51
C PHE A 16 10.64 3.68 3.19
N VAL A 17 11.83 3.35 2.73
CA VAL A 17 12.88 4.33 2.39
C VAL A 17 12.48 5.19 1.17
N ASN A 18 11.82 4.59 0.16
CA ASN A 18 11.47 5.27 -1.10
C ASN A 18 10.08 5.95 -1.10
N ASP A 19 9.52 6.27 0.06
CA ASP A 19 8.21 6.95 0.16
C ASP A 19 7.04 6.20 -0.53
N GLY A 20 7.20 4.91 -0.75
CA GLY A 20 6.22 4.04 -1.40
C GLY A 20 6.55 3.78 -2.87
N MET A 21 6.56 2.48 -3.23
CA MET A 21 6.88 2.05 -4.60
C MET A 21 5.87 2.54 -5.64
N PHE A 22 4.66 2.86 -5.23
CA PHE A 22 3.60 3.34 -6.12
C PHE A 22 3.45 4.85 -6.18
N LYS A 23 4.32 5.62 -5.51
CA LYS A 23 4.25 7.08 -5.54
C LYS A 23 4.20 7.62 -6.99
N ASN A 24 5.09 7.12 -7.84
CA ASN A 24 5.14 7.55 -9.25
C ASN A 24 3.87 7.17 -10.03
N VAL A 25 3.29 6.00 -9.76
CA VAL A 25 2.04 5.55 -10.39
C VAL A 25 0.87 6.42 -9.93
N LEU A 26 0.78 6.70 -8.63
CA LEU A 26 -0.25 7.57 -8.05
C LEU A 26 -0.13 9.01 -8.56
N VAL A 27 1.09 9.54 -8.66
CA VAL A 27 1.34 10.87 -9.22
C VAL A 27 0.92 10.93 -10.68
N LYS A 28 1.31 9.96 -11.50
CA LYS A 28 0.89 9.90 -12.92
C LYS A 28 -0.62 9.84 -13.06
N GLY A 29 -1.29 8.96 -12.32
CA GLY A 29 -2.76 8.87 -12.35
C GLY A 29 -3.45 10.16 -11.89
N GLY A 30 -2.89 10.83 -10.89
CA GLY A 30 -3.40 12.14 -10.44
C GLY A 30 -3.19 13.27 -11.47
N GLU A 31 -2.04 13.31 -12.13
CA GLU A 31 -1.78 14.29 -13.20
C GLU A 31 -2.67 14.02 -14.42
N SER A 32 -2.94 12.75 -14.77
CA SER A 32 -3.90 12.40 -15.83
C SER A 32 -5.31 12.89 -15.50
N LYS A 33 -5.73 12.83 -14.23
CA LYS A 33 -7.00 13.40 -13.79
C LYS A 33 -7.03 14.92 -13.99
N ILE A 34 -5.98 15.63 -13.61
CA ILE A 34 -5.88 17.07 -13.80
C ILE A 34 -5.97 17.44 -15.29
N LYS A 35 -5.27 16.70 -16.17
CA LYS A 35 -5.31 16.92 -17.62
C LYS A 35 -6.71 16.71 -18.20
N TYR A 36 -7.40 15.68 -17.73
CA TYR A 36 -8.80 15.40 -18.14
C TYR A 36 -9.74 16.55 -17.74
N GLU A 37 -9.68 17.00 -16.50
CA GLU A 37 -10.51 18.10 -15.99
C GLU A 37 -10.22 19.44 -16.71
N LYS A 38 -8.98 19.64 -17.16
CA LYS A 38 -8.58 20.79 -18.02
C LYS A 38 -8.97 20.63 -19.49
N GLY A 39 -9.52 19.48 -19.90
CA GLY A 39 -9.83 19.20 -21.30
C GLY A 39 -8.61 18.95 -22.19
N GLU A 40 -7.43 18.69 -21.61
CA GLU A 40 -6.19 18.44 -22.35
C GLU A 40 -6.13 17.02 -22.93
N ILE A 41 -6.87 16.08 -22.37
CA ILE A 41 -7.00 14.70 -22.86
C ILE A 41 -8.47 14.29 -22.95
N SER A 42 -8.77 13.36 -23.88
CA SER A 42 -10.13 12.84 -24.03
C SER A 42 -10.52 11.92 -22.86
N GLU A 43 -11.83 11.78 -22.64
CA GLU A 43 -12.38 10.85 -21.64
C GLU A 43 -11.90 9.40 -21.87
N GLU A 44 -11.81 9.00 -23.13
CA GLU A 44 -11.36 7.64 -23.49
C GLU A 44 -9.89 7.42 -23.08
N SER A 45 -9.01 8.38 -23.35
CA SER A 45 -7.60 8.32 -22.95
C SER A 45 -7.44 8.31 -21.42
N TYR A 46 -8.21 9.16 -20.71
CA TYR A 46 -8.22 9.18 -19.26
C TYR A 46 -8.68 7.84 -18.65
N ARG A 47 -9.79 7.29 -19.15
CA ARG A 47 -10.31 5.99 -18.69
C ARG A 47 -9.30 4.86 -18.94
N ALA A 48 -8.64 4.83 -20.09
CA ALA A 48 -7.63 3.82 -20.41
C ALA A 48 -6.45 3.88 -19.44
N GLU A 49 -5.95 5.09 -19.12
CA GLU A 49 -4.86 5.27 -18.15
C GLU A 49 -5.28 4.86 -16.72
N VAL A 50 -6.45 5.30 -16.25
CA VAL A 50 -6.95 4.97 -14.91
C VAL A 50 -7.17 3.46 -14.74
N ILE A 51 -7.74 2.78 -15.76
CA ILE A 51 -7.92 1.33 -15.75
C ILE A 51 -6.56 0.63 -15.70
N SER A 52 -5.61 1.06 -16.52
CA SER A 52 -4.25 0.50 -16.55
C SER A 52 -3.56 0.63 -15.19
N PHE A 53 -3.54 1.82 -14.59
CA PHE A 53 -2.94 2.04 -13.27
C PHE A 53 -3.67 1.28 -12.17
N GLY A 54 -5.00 1.27 -12.19
CA GLY A 54 -5.81 0.53 -11.22
C GLY A 54 -5.54 -0.97 -11.30
N PHE A 55 -5.45 -1.52 -12.51
CA PHE A 55 -5.14 -2.93 -12.73
C PHE A 55 -3.74 -3.32 -12.21
N ILE A 56 -2.72 -2.49 -12.50
CA ILE A 56 -1.35 -2.72 -12.00
C ILE A 56 -1.33 -2.72 -10.48
N MET A 57 -1.98 -1.75 -9.84
CA MET A 57 -2.04 -1.67 -8.37
C MET A 57 -2.79 -2.84 -7.75
N LEU A 58 -3.89 -3.28 -8.36
CA LEU A 58 -4.68 -4.42 -7.90
C LEU A 58 -3.88 -5.72 -8.02
N LEU A 59 -3.28 -5.97 -9.18
CA LEU A 59 -2.46 -7.15 -9.42
C LEU A 59 -1.31 -7.23 -8.40
N PHE A 60 -0.63 -6.13 -8.20
CA PHE A 60 0.46 -6.06 -7.24
C PHE A 60 -0.02 -6.30 -5.79
N SER A 61 -1.13 -5.71 -5.40
CA SER A 61 -1.71 -5.92 -4.06
C SER A 61 -2.08 -7.39 -3.83
N LEU A 62 -2.60 -8.07 -4.87
CA LEU A 62 -2.90 -9.50 -4.80
C LEU A 62 -1.63 -10.35 -4.67
N ILE A 63 -0.56 -10.00 -5.40
CA ILE A 63 0.74 -10.69 -5.29
C ILE A 63 1.29 -10.54 -3.87
N MET A 64 1.29 -9.32 -3.33
CA MET A 64 1.79 -9.07 -1.97
C MET A 64 0.98 -9.83 -0.92
N LEU A 65 -0.34 -9.78 -1.01
CA LEU A 65 -1.21 -10.55 -0.12
C LEU A 65 -0.94 -12.06 -0.23
N GLY A 66 -0.72 -12.57 -1.45
CA GLY A 66 -0.39 -13.97 -1.70
C GLY A 66 0.97 -14.39 -1.12
N LEU A 67 1.91 -13.45 -0.93
CA LEU A 67 3.19 -13.71 -0.26
C LEU A 67 3.10 -13.56 1.27
N GLU A 68 2.30 -12.63 1.77
CA GLU A 68 2.14 -12.37 3.20
C GLU A 68 1.33 -13.46 3.91
N LEU A 69 0.20 -13.88 3.32
CA LEU A 69 -0.70 -14.86 3.94
C LEU A 69 0.00 -16.17 4.33
N PRO A 70 0.83 -16.80 3.47
CA PRO A 70 1.57 -17.99 3.86
C PRO A 70 2.48 -17.77 5.06
N VAL A 71 3.16 -16.62 5.15
CA VAL A 71 4.05 -16.31 6.30
C VAL A 71 3.22 -16.16 7.57
N ILE A 72 2.09 -15.46 7.51
CA ILE A 72 1.19 -15.26 8.65
C ILE A 72 0.62 -16.60 9.13
N ILE A 73 0.11 -17.44 8.21
CA ILE A 73 -0.48 -18.75 8.52
C ILE A 73 0.57 -19.68 9.13
N MET A 74 1.75 -19.76 8.54
CA MET A 74 2.85 -20.56 9.10
C MET A 74 3.32 -20.02 10.45
N GLY A 75 3.31 -18.71 10.63
CA GLY A 75 3.61 -18.06 11.90
C GLY A 75 2.58 -18.43 12.99
N MET A 76 1.29 -18.41 12.67
CA MET A 76 0.23 -18.85 13.61
C MET A 76 0.34 -20.32 13.98
N ALA A 77 0.85 -21.18 13.10
CA ALA A 77 1.09 -22.59 13.35
C ALA A 77 2.44 -22.87 14.05
N SER A 78 3.24 -21.84 14.32
CA SER A 78 4.56 -21.99 14.94
C SER A 78 4.47 -22.52 16.36
N ILE A 79 5.44 -23.35 16.75
CA ILE A 79 5.65 -23.82 18.13
C ILE A 79 6.16 -22.66 19.01
N ASN A 80 6.91 -21.71 18.41
CA ASN A 80 7.37 -20.52 19.12
C ASN A 80 6.16 -19.59 19.40
N ASN A 81 5.87 -19.42 20.68
CA ASN A 81 4.75 -18.63 21.16
C ASN A 81 4.83 -17.15 20.71
N LEU A 82 6.03 -16.56 20.65
CA LEU A 82 6.22 -15.16 20.24
C LEU A 82 5.86 -14.98 18.76
N ILE A 83 6.33 -15.90 17.89
CA ILE A 83 5.96 -15.90 16.47
C ILE A 83 4.45 -16.08 16.33
N ARG A 84 3.85 -17.04 17.05
CA ARG A 84 2.41 -17.32 16.96
C ARG A 84 1.56 -16.13 17.35
N PHE A 85 1.82 -15.50 18.49
CA PHE A 85 1.04 -14.35 18.95
C PHE A 85 1.24 -13.10 18.09
N SER A 86 2.48 -12.83 17.64
CA SER A 86 2.74 -11.73 16.73
C SER A 86 2.03 -11.91 15.39
N SER A 87 1.95 -13.15 14.87
CA SER A 87 1.26 -13.45 13.61
C SER A 87 -0.27 -13.30 13.73
N VAL A 88 -0.86 -13.71 14.85
CA VAL A 88 -2.27 -13.45 15.12
C VAL A 88 -2.55 -11.95 15.21
N GLY A 89 -1.73 -11.22 15.96
CA GLY A 89 -1.85 -9.76 16.08
C GLY A 89 -1.72 -9.05 14.73
N PHE A 90 -0.78 -9.49 13.91
CA PHE A 90 -0.56 -8.92 12.58
C PHE A 90 -1.72 -9.25 11.61
N LEU A 91 -2.31 -10.44 11.69
CA LEU A 91 -3.52 -10.79 10.93
C LEU A 91 -4.70 -9.87 11.29
N VAL A 92 -4.96 -9.67 12.57
CA VAL A 92 -6.04 -8.77 13.05
C VAL A 92 -5.79 -7.35 12.54
N TYR A 93 -4.55 -6.85 12.66
CA TYR A 93 -4.16 -5.56 12.13
C TYR A 93 -4.43 -5.44 10.61
N THR A 94 -4.03 -6.45 9.82
CA THR A 94 -4.22 -6.47 8.36
C THR A 94 -5.71 -6.39 8.00
N ILE A 95 -6.55 -7.17 8.69
CA ILE A 95 -8.01 -7.13 8.50
C ILE A 95 -8.57 -5.74 8.81
N LEU A 96 -8.17 -5.13 9.94
CA LEU A 96 -8.61 -3.78 10.31
C LEU A 96 -8.22 -2.73 9.28
N VAL A 97 -6.99 -2.80 8.73
CA VAL A 97 -6.53 -1.89 7.68
C VAL A 97 -7.36 -2.05 6.40
N ILE A 98 -7.67 -3.27 5.99
CA ILE A 98 -8.51 -3.54 4.81
C ILE A 98 -9.91 -2.96 5.03
N VAL A 99 -10.56 -3.27 6.15
CA VAL A 99 -11.90 -2.75 6.48
C VAL A 99 -11.92 -1.23 6.51
N TRP A 100 -10.92 -0.61 7.14
CA TRP A 100 -10.79 0.85 7.17
C TRP A 100 -10.63 1.43 5.76
N SER A 101 -9.76 0.83 4.93
CA SER A 101 -9.52 1.29 3.55
C SER A 101 -10.79 1.24 2.71
N VAL A 102 -11.56 0.16 2.81
CA VAL A 102 -12.85 0.01 2.12
C VAL A 102 -13.88 1.03 2.63
N ALA A 103 -13.97 1.23 3.94
CA ALA A 103 -14.89 2.21 4.53
C ALA A 103 -14.55 3.65 4.12
N LYS A 104 -13.26 3.96 4.02
CA LYS A 104 -12.78 5.28 3.62
C LYS A 104 -12.96 5.54 2.12
N SER A 105 -12.81 4.54 1.27
CA SER A 105 -12.98 4.68 -0.18
C SER A 105 -14.39 5.10 -0.56
N LYS A 106 -15.41 4.64 0.17
CA LYS A 106 -16.82 5.03 -0.02
C LYS A 106 -17.11 6.51 0.29
N LYS A 107 -16.24 7.19 1.04
CA LYS A 107 -16.39 8.61 1.42
C LYS A 107 -15.60 9.56 0.52
N PHE A 108 -14.90 9.02 -0.50
CA PHE A 108 -14.14 9.86 -1.41
C PHE A 108 -15.10 10.55 -2.37
N LYS A 109 -15.56 11.75 -2.00
CA LYS A 109 -16.27 12.64 -2.93
C LYS A 109 -15.30 13.03 -4.05
N GLU A 110 -15.77 12.97 -5.29
CA GLU A 110 -15.06 13.57 -6.42
C GLU A 110 -14.71 15.01 -6.05
N SER A 111 -13.43 15.31 -5.97
CA SER A 111 -12.98 16.69 -5.84
C SER A 111 -13.22 17.36 -7.18
N ASP A 112 -14.03 18.40 -7.16
CA ASP A 112 -14.19 19.30 -8.31
C ASP A 112 -12.84 20.02 -8.52
N LEU A 113 -12.16 19.71 -9.62
CA LEU A 113 -10.87 20.28 -9.99
C LEU A 113 -11.03 21.41 -11.02
N SER A 114 -12.18 22.09 -11.03
CA SER A 114 -12.47 23.19 -11.93
C SER A 114 -11.69 24.48 -11.61
N ASP A 115 -11.20 24.64 -10.36
CA ASP A 115 -10.46 25.80 -9.90
C ASP A 115 -8.95 25.52 -9.78
N GLU A 116 -8.10 26.44 -10.24
CA GLU A 116 -6.63 26.33 -10.15
C GLU A 116 -6.13 26.20 -8.70
N THR A 117 -6.83 26.79 -7.74
CA THR A 117 -6.51 26.64 -6.31
C THR A 117 -6.72 25.21 -5.83
N GLU A 118 -7.79 24.56 -6.24
CA GLU A 118 -8.07 23.16 -5.91
C GLU A 118 -7.11 22.22 -6.63
N ILE A 119 -6.76 22.51 -7.89
CA ILE A 119 -5.73 21.76 -8.63
C ILE A 119 -4.39 21.84 -7.91
N SER A 120 -3.98 23.03 -7.46
CA SER A 120 -2.71 23.20 -6.74
C SER A 120 -2.68 22.45 -5.40
N LYS A 121 -3.77 22.49 -4.64
CA LYS A 121 -3.93 21.71 -3.40
C LYS A 121 -3.87 20.20 -3.67
N TYR A 122 -4.59 19.73 -4.71
CA TYR A 122 -4.60 18.33 -5.10
C TYR A 122 -3.20 17.86 -5.52
N ARG A 123 -2.51 18.65 -6.37
CA ARG A 123 -1.13 18.41 -6.80
C ARG A 123 -0.17 18.35 -5.60
N ASN A 124 -0.22 19.32 -4.71
CA ASN A 124 0.59 19.33 -3.49
C ASN A 124 0.36 18.08 -2.65
N LYS A 125 -0.89 17.59 -2.57
CA LYS A 125 -1.21 16.36 -1.86
C LYS A 125 -0.65 15.12 -2.54
N LEU A 126 -0.66 15.06 -3.87
CA LEU A 126 -0.06 13.97 -4.64
C LEU A 126 1.47 13.88 -4.44
N TYR A 127 2.14 15.02 -4.46
CA TYR A 127 3.60 15.08 -4.33
C TYR A 127 4.10 15.02 -2.89
N LYS A 128 3.26 15.31 -1.90
CA LYS A 128 3.64 15.31 -0.48
C LYS A 128 4.13 13.95 0.05
N GLY A 129 3.93 12.87 -0.73
CA GLY A 129 4.36 11.56 -0.34
C GLY A 129 3.38 10.84 0.59
N ARG A 130 3.88 9.88 1.39
CA ARG A 130 3.07 9.07 2.28
C ARG A 130 2.34 9.89 3.33
N THR A 131 1.11 9.49 3.60
CA THR A 131 0.42 9.95 4.80
C THR A 131 1.06 9.32 6.05
N PHE A 132 0.94 9.97 7.20
CA PHE A 132 1.39 9.43 8.49
C PHE A 132 0.93 7.97 8.70
N PHE A 133 -0.34 7.69 8.44
CA PHE A 133 -0.89 6.33 8.54
C PHE A 133 -0.26 5.34 7.55
N GLY A 134 0.05 5.78 6.33
CA GLY A 134 0.74 4.95 5.35
C GLY A 134 2.18 4.62 5.79
N SER A 135 2.89 5.58 6.38
CA SER A 135 4.23 5.35 6.93
C SER A 135 4.18 4.41 8.14
N LEU A 136 3.23 4.61 9.05
CA LEU A 136 3.04 3.75 10.21
C LEU A 136 2.70 2.31 9.79
N SER A 137 1.80 2.15 8.82
CA SER A 137 1.45 0.84 8.26
C SER A 137 2.67 0.11 7.71
N THR A 138 3.49 0.78 6.89
CA THR A 138 4.69 0.15 6.34
C THR A 138 5.72 -0.18 7.42
N LEU A 139 5.87 0.68 8.41
CA LEU A 139 6.76 0.43 9.56
C LEU A 139 6.33 -0.83 10.32
N LEU A 140 5.03 -1.03 10.52
CA LEU A 140 4.51 -2.25 11.17
C LEU A 140 4.82 -3.51 10.34
N HIS A 141 4.73 -3.45 9.00
CA HIS A 141 5.15 -4.57 8.15
C HIS A 141 6.65 -4.83 8.27
N VAL A 142 7.49 -3.80 8.21
CA VAL A 142 8.95 -3.93 8.40
C VAL A 142 9.25 -4.58 9.76
N THR A 143 8.61 -4.09 10.82
CA THR A 143 8.83 -4.61 12.18
C THR A 143 8.39 -6.07 12.29
N TYR A 144 7.21 -6.41 11.78
CA TYR A 144 6.70 -7.80 11.84
C TYR A 144 7.60 -8.78 11.07
N PHE A 145 7.89 -8.50 9.80
CA PHE A 145 8.71 -9.42 9.00
C PHE A 145 10.16 -9.45 9.47
N GLY A 146 10.71 -8.33 9.93
CA GLY A 146 12.03 -8.28 10.56
C GLY A 146 12.10 -9.10 11.84
N PHE A 147 11.07 -9.02 12.68
CA PHE A 147 10.94 -9.86 13.89
C PHE A 147 10.89 -11.36 13.54
N ILE A 148 10.07 -11.75 12.54
CA ILE A 148 10.01 -13.15 12.09
C ILE A 148 11.37 -13.65 11.59
N VAL A 149 12.09 -12.82 10.80
CA VAL A 149 13.45 -13.17 10.33
C VAL A 149 14.39 -13.34 11.50
N TYR A 150 14.37 -12.43 12.48
CA TYR A 150 15.20 -12.50 13.67
C TYR A 150 14.96 -13.78 14.48
N GLU A 151 13.70 -14.07 14.80
CA GLU A 151 13.30 -15.26 15.55
C GLU A 151 13.71 -16.57 14.84
N LEU A 152 13.62 -16.62 13.51
CA LEU A 152 13.96 -17.81 12.74
C LEU A 152 15.47 -18.01 12.53
N LEU A 153 16.27 -16.96 12.71
CA LEU A 153 17.72 -17.04 12.53
C LEU A 153 18.49 -17.16 13.87
N PHE A 154 17.97 -16.59 14.96
CA PHE A 154 18.75 -16.36 16.18
C PHE A 154 18.09 -16.86 17.46
N ALA A 155 16.81 -17.20 17.44
CA ALA A 155 16.08 -17.77 18.59
C ALA A 155 15.78 -19.25 18.38
#